data_4e5b5bbfedbcde3b70d5c718dc7f3fb2
#
_entry.id   4e5b5bbfedbcde3b70d5c718dc7f3fb2
#
_cell.length_a   1.000
_cell.length_b   1.000
_cell.length_c   1.000
_cell.angle_alpha   90.00
_cell.angle_beta   90.00
_cell.angle_gamma   90.00
#
_symmetry.space_group_name_H-M   'P 1'
#
loop_
_entity.id
_entity.type
_entity.pdbx_description
1 polymer ?
#
loop_
_entity_poly.entity_id
_entity_poly.type
_entity_poly.pdbx_seq_one_letter_code
_entity_poly.pdbx_strand_id
1 'polypeptide(L)'
;MKGYLIKSNAQTNPEYGCDPYERPVDEHLAKGIINLDKPSGPTSHEIDSWIKRILKLEKSGHGGTLDPKVTGILPVGLNDATRAIQLLLTAPKEYVCLLTFHQDVPEERIREVFAEFTGKIFQLPPVKSAVKRELRTRNIYYSTIYEIEGRDVLFRIGCEAGTYVRTYCHNIGEALGVGAHMAELRRTQVGSFNEKNNLVTLQ
;
A
#
# COMPACT_ATOMS: atom_id res chain seq x y z
N MET A 1 22.76 -2.92 -5.86
CA MET A 1 22.19 -2.80 -7.23
C MET A 1 21.54 -4.14 -7.58
N LYS A 2 20.23 -4.18 -7.80
CA LYS A 2 19.60 -5.37 -8.40
C LYS A 2 20.07 -5.42 -9.85
N GLY A 3 20.91 -6.41 -10.20
CA GLY A 3 21.42 -6.59 -11.56
C GLY A 3 20.28 -6.91 -12.52
N TYR A 4 20.24 -6.24 -13.66
CA TYR A 4 19.39 -6.61 -14.77
C TYR A 4 19.91 -7.90 -15.42
N LEU A 5 19.00 -8.81 -15.78
CA LEU A 5 19.35 -9.96 -16.60
C LEU A 5 19.50 -9.48 -18.05
N ILE A 6 20.73 -9.44 -18.54
CA ILE A 6 21.03 -9.07 -19.92
C ILE A 6 21.07 -10.37 -20.75
N LYS A 7 20.10 -10.55 -21.64
CA LYS A 7 20.03 -11.72 -22.53
C LYS A 7 21.10 -11.66 -23.65
N SER A 8 21.34 -10.48 -24.18
CA SER A 8 22.38 -10.23 -25.20
C SER A 8 22.76 -8.75 -25.22
N ASN A 9 23.97 -8.45 -25.64
CA ASN A 9 24.45 -7.07 -25.86
C ASN A 9 24.10 -6.57 -27.28
N ALA A 10 22.88 -6.90 -27.76
CA ALA A 10 22.41 -6.43 -29.06
C ALA A 10 22.18 -4.90 -29.02
N GLN A 11 22.49 -4.25 -30.15
CA GLN A 11 22.14 -2.84 -30.31
C GLN A 11 20.63 -2.67 -30.41
N THR A 12 20.12 -1.57 -29.81
CA THR A 12 18.70 -1.20 -29.89
C THR A 12 18.38 -0.81 -31.33
N ASN A 13 17.29 -1.36 -31.88
CA ASN A 13 16.79 -0.91 -33.17
C ASN A 13 15.86 0.29 -32.96
N PRO A 14 16.20 1.50 -33.51
CA PRO A 14 15.40 2.72 -33.31
C PRO A 14 14.02 2.67 -34.02
N GLU A 15 13.78 1.72 -34.91
CA GLU A 15 12.48 1.52 -35.56
C GLU A 15 11.46 0.88 -34.60
N TYR A 16 11.91 0.27 -33.50
CA TYR A 16 11.05 -0.44 -32.56
C TYR A 16 11.18 0.15 -31.14
N GLY A 17 10.15 0.85 -30.73
CA GLY A 17 10.08 1.47 -29.40
C GLY A 17 10.63 2.90 -29.38
N CYS A 18 10.66 3.46 -28.17
CA CYS A 18 11.18 4.81 -27.90
C CYS A 18 11.73 4.88 -26.49
N ASP A 19 12.49 5.91 -26.18
CA ASP A 19 12.89 6.20 -24.80
C ASP A 19 11.61 6.44 -23.96
N PRO A 20 11.43 5.73 -22.85
CA PRO A 20 10.25 5.90 -22.00
C PRO A 20 10.05 7.33 -21.51
N TYR A 21 11.11 8.12 -21.38
CA TYR A 21 11.06 9.51 -20.91
C TYR A 21 10.80 10.53 -22.02
N GLU A 22 10.96 10.14 -23.30
CA GLU A 22 10.74 10.99 -24.46
C GLU A 22 9.41 10.72 -25.18
N ARG A 23 8.54 9.92 -24.59
CA ARG A 23 7.23 9.62 -25.15
C ARG A 23 6.36 10.86 -25.23
N PRO A 24 5.57 11.04 -26.30
CA PRO A 24 4.50 12.02 -26.33
C PRO A 24 3.53 11.85 -25.17
N VAL A 25 2.92 12.94 -24.71
CA VAL A 25 1.96 12.92 -23.58
C VAL A 25 0.81 11.94 -23.83
N ASP A 26 0.28 11.87 -25.04
CA ASP A 26 -0.81 10.97 -25.39
C ASP A 26 -0.43 9.49 -25.20
N GLU A 27 0.81 9.12 -25.51
CA GLU A 27 1.29 7.75 -25.25
C GLU A 27 1.46 7.46 -23.74
N HIS A 28 1.90 8.45 -22.96
CA HIS A 28 1.94 8.34 -21.50
C HIS A 28 0.52 8.16 -20.94
N LEU A 29 -0.45 8.92 -21.43
CA LEU A 29 -1.85 8.79 -21.00
C LEU A 29 -2.47 7.46 -21.44
N ALA A 30 -2.05 6.91 -22.58
CA ALA A 30 -2.54 5.62 -23.06
C ALA A 30 -2.05 4.43 -22.26
N LYS A 31 -0.82 4.47 -21.70
CA LYS A 31 -0.15 3.30 -21.10
C LYS A 31 0.61 3.61 -19.80
N GLY A 32 0.41 4.78 -19.21
CA GLY A 32 1.12 5.23 -18.01
C GLY A 32 0.54 4.71 -16.71
N ILE A 33 1.36 4.78 -15.66
CA ILE A 33 0.94 4.57 -14.28
C ILE A 33 1.32 5.80 -13.47
N ILE A 34 0.35 6.38 -12.77
CA ILE A 34 0.58 7.49 -11.84
C ILE A 34 0.83 6.91 -10.45
N ASN A 35 1.92 7.33 -9.81
CA ASN A 35 2.16 7.08 -8.39
C ASN A 35 1.51 8.21 -7.58
N LEU A 36 0.26 8.04 -7.19
CA LEU A 36 -0.53 9.08 -6.53
C LEU A 36 -0.38 9.02 -5.01
N ASP A 37 -0.23 10.18 -4.36
CA ASP A 37 -0.46 10.36 -2.93
C ASP A 37 -1.96 10.57 -2.68
N LYS A 38 -2.64 9.52 -2.27
CA LYS A 38 -4.06 9.61 -1.95
C LYS A 38 -4.26 10.44 -0.67
N PRO A 39 -5.01 11.54 -0.70
CA PRO A 39 -5.36 12.29 0.50
C PRO A 39 -6.36 11.54 1.36
N SER A 40 -6.50 11.94 2.63
CA SER A 40 -7.62 11.54 3.48
C SER A 40 -8.93 12.12 2.96
N GLY A 41 -10.02 11.37 3.09
CA GLY A 41 -11.39 11.79 2.73
C GLY A 41 -11.98 10.94 1.60
N PRO A 42 -11.52 11.06 0.35
CA PRO A 42 -12.11 10.34 -0.78
C PRO A 42 -11.80 8.83 -0.73
N THR A 43 -12.71 8.04 -1.29
CA THR A 43 -12.48 6.62 -1.59
C THR A 43 -11.51 6.45 -2.76
N SER A 44 -10.87 5.29 -2.88
CA SER A 44 -10.02 4.98 -4.04
C SER A 44 -10.78 5.04 -5.36
N HIS A 45 -12.06 4.70 -5.38
CA HIS A 45 -12.91 4.80 -6.57
C HIS A 45 -13.25 6.24 -6.97
N GLU A 46 -13.46 7.14 -6.00
CA GLU A 46 -13.62 8.56 -6.28
C GLU A 46 -12.34 9.15 -6.89
N ILE A 47 -11.18 8.76 -6.36
CA ILE A 47 -9.88 9.13 -6.92
C ILE A 47 -9.75 8.68 -8.37
N ASP A 48 -10.05 7.41 -8.68
CA ASP A 48 -10.04 6.92 -10.06
C ASP A 48 -10.97 7.75 -10.96
N SER A 49 -12.17 8.06 -10.49
CA SER A 49 -13.15 8.87 -11.23
C SER A 49 -12.64 10.30 -11.49
N TRP A 50 -11.95 10.89 -10.50
CA TRP A 50 -11.37 12.24 -10.65
C TRP A 50 -10.22 12.25 -11.65
N ILE A 51 -9.30 11.29 -11.57
CA ILE A 51 -8.18 11.16 -12.51
C ILE A 51 -8.72 10.96 -13.93
N LYS A 52 -9.70 10.06 -14.08
CA LYS A 52 -10.34 9.81 -15.39
C LYS A 52 -10.92 11.11 -15.99
N ARG A 53 -11.59 11.92 -15.19
CA ARG A 53 -12.19 13.19 -15.63
C ARG A 53 -11.14 14.26 -15.93
N ILE A 54 -10.13 14.44 -15.05
CA ILE A 54 -9.08 15.45 -15.20
C ILE A 54 -8.26 15.20 -16.48
N LEU A 55 -7.86 13.94 -16.69
CA LEU A 55 -7.03 13.54 -17.82
C LEU A 55 -7.83 13.11 -19.06
N LYS A 56 -9.17 13.21 -19.03
CA LYS A 56 -10.07 12.82 -20.12
C LYS A 56 -9.83 11.39 -20.64
N LEU A 57 -9.65 10.45 -19.74
CA LEU A 57 -9.35 9.06 -20.05
C LEU A 57 -10.64 8.26 -20.30
N GLU A 58 -10.53 7.18 -21.06
CA GLU A 58 -11.62 6.20 -21.22
C GLU A 58 -11.79 5.35 -19.98
N LYS A 59 -10.67 4.94 -19.35
CA LYS A 59 -10.64 4.12 -18.13
C LYS A 59 -9.45 4.42 -17.25
N SER A 60 -9.60 4.15 -15.96
CA SER A 60 -8.55 4.16 -14.95
C SER A 60 -8.80 3.04 -13.95
N GLY A 61 -7.78 2.67 -13.18
CA GLY A 61 -7.91 1.67 -12.13
C GLY A 61 -6.70 1.67 -11.22
N HIS A 62 -6.88 1.32 -9.94
CA HIS A 62 -5.82 1.38 -8.93
C HIS A 62 -5.26 0.01 -8.54
N GLY A 63 -4.02 -0.01 -8.04
CA GLY A 63 -3.27 -1.20 -7.61
C GLY A 63 -3.56 -1.68 -6.17
N GLY A 64 -4.78 -1.47 -5.68
CA GLY A 64 -5.24 -1.90 -4.35
C GLY A 64 -5.90 -0.78 -3.55
N THR A 65 -7.10 -1.05 -3.07
CA THR A 65 -7.94 -0.10 -2.32
C THR A 65 -7.26 0.40 -1.04
N LEU A 66 -7.44 1.67 -0.74
CA LEU A 66 -7.24 2.29 0.56
C LEU A 66 -8.58 2.74 1.13
N ASP A 67 -8.77 2.59 2.42
CA ASP A 67 -9.93 3.14 3.13
C ASP A 67 -9.98 4.67 2.98
N PRO A 68 -11.13 5.34 3.08
CA PRO A 68 -11.25 6.78 2.88
C PRO A 68 -10.29 7.61 3.74
N LYS A 69 -10.16 7.28 5.03
CA LYS A 69 -9.28 7.99 5.97
C LYS A 69 -7.79 7.67 5.80
N VAL A 70 -7.46 6.58 5.09
CA VAL A 70 -6.06 6.15 4.88
C VAL A 70 -5.44 6.96 3.76
N THR A 71 -4.19 7.37 3.95
CA THR A 71 -3.42 8.18 2.99
C THR A 71 -2.30 7.38 2.32
N GLY A 72 -1.62 8.00 1.37
CA GLY A 72 -0.37 7.50 0.80
C GLY A 72 -0.50 6.83 -0.56
N ILE A 73 0.45 6.01 -0.89
CA ILE A 73 0.70 5.47 -2.22
C ILE A 73 -0.50 4.73 -2.80
N LEU A 74 -1.05 5.26 -3.88
CA LEU A 74 -2.11 4.64 -4.68
C LEU A 74 -1.69 4.66 -6.17
N PRO A 75 -1.01 3.62 -6.65
CA PRO A 75 -0.70 3.52 -8.08
C PRO A 75 -1.98 3.40 -8.91
N VAL A 76 -2.13 4.27 -9.90
CA VAL A 76 -3.29 4.32 -10.78
C VAL A 76 -2.86 4.07 -12.22
N GLY A 77 -3.37 3.04 -12.84
CA GLY A 77 -3.16 2.72 -14.24
C GLY A 77 -4.11 3.51 -15.14
N LEU A 78 -3.57 4.07 -16.22
CA LEU A 78 -4.28 4.87 -17.20
C LEU A 78 -4.55 4.01 -18.43
N ASN A 79 -5.79 4.01 -18.92
CA ASN A 79 -6.23 3.30 -20.12
C ASN A 79 -5.69 1.84 -20.18
N ASP A 80 -4.78 1.52 -21.09
CA ASP A 80 -4.26 0.16 -21.26
C ASP A 80 -3.41 -0.32 -20.08
N ALA A 81 -2.78 0.58 -19.29
CA ALA A 81 -2.05 0.22 -18.10
C ALA A 81 -2.93 -0.34 -16.98
N THR A 82 -4.25 -0.20 -17.07
CA THR A 82 -5.19 -0.87 -16.14
C THR A 82 -5.03 -2.39 -16.11
N ARG A 83 -4.49 -2.99 -17.16
CA ARG A 83 -4.14 -4.42 -17.20
C ARG A 83 -2.90 -4.72 -16.36
N ALA A 84 -1.86 -3.88 -16.47
CA ALA A 84 -0.61 -4.04 -15.74
C ALA A 84 -0.78 -3.78 -14.24
N ILE A 85 -1.69 -2.88 -13.87
CA ILE A 85 -1.96 -2.55 -12.45
C ILE A 85 -2.43 -3.76 -11.64
N GLN A 86 -3.01 -4.78 -12.27
CA GLN A 86 -3.43 -6.02 -11.61
C GLN A 86 -2.26 -6.75 -10.92
N LEU A 87 -1.04 -6.63 -11.44
CA LEU A 87 0.16 -7.20 -10.82
C LEU A 87 0.44 -6.60 -9.44
N LEU A 88 0.05 -5.35 -9.21
CA LEU A 88 0.23 -4.68 -7.93
C LEU A 88 -0.77 -5.13 -6.85
N LEU A 89 -1.87 -5.77 -7.23
CA LEU A 89 -2.83 -6.30 -6.26
C LEU A 89 -2.19 -7.35 -5.35
N THR A 90 -1.30 -8.17 -5.90
CA THR A 90 -0.58 -9.23 -5.17
C THR A 90 0.79 -8.80 -4.65
N ALA A 91 1.28 -7.62 -5.03
CA ALA A 91 2.56 -7.09 -4.57
C ALA A 91 2.55 -6.82 -3.05
N PRO A 92 3.68 -6.95 -2.36
CA PRO A 92 3.81 -6.58 -0.95
C PRO A 92 3.52 -5.09 -0.74
N LYS A 93 3.08 -4.76 0.45
CA LYS A 93 2.78 -3.38 0.87
C LYS A 93 3.56 -3.02 2.12
N GLU A 94 3.88 -1.73 2.25
CA GLU A 94 4.43 -1.15 3.47
C GLU A 94 3.53 -0.01 3.93
N TYR A 95 3.41 0.09 5.24
CA TYR A 95 2.62 1.14 5.90
C TYR A 95 3.38 1.71 7.09
N VAL A 96 3.11 2.99 7.38
CA VAL A 96 3.33 3.60 8.68
C VAL A 96 1.98 3.73 9.37
N CYS A 97 1.92 3.29 10.61
CA CYS A 97 0.68 3.19 11.38
C CYS A 97 0.87 3.78 12.78
N LEU A 98 -0.12 4.51 13.23
CA LEU A 98 -0.30 4.88 14.63
C LEU A 98 -1.35 3.96 15.23
N LEU A 99 -0.94 3.17 16.24
CA LEU A 99 -1.80 2.33 17.06
C LEU A 99 -1.99 2.99 18.41
N THR A 100 -3.22 3.00 18.92
CA THR A 100 -3.54 3.47 20.28
C THR A 100 -4.10 2.32 21.10
N PHE A 101 -3.46 2.00 22.22
CA PHE A 101 -3.99 1.08 23.23
C PHE A 101 -5.09 1.73 24.06
N HIS A 102 -6.08 0.94 24.51
CA HIS A 102 -7.16 1.45 25.33
C HIS A 102 -6.79 1.59 26.82
N GLN A 103 -5.70 0.94 27.24
CA GLN A 103 -5.12 1.01 28.59
C GLN A 103 -3.60 1.11 28.48
N ASP A 104 -2.96 1.49 29.58
CA ASP A 104 -1.50 1.58 29.64
C ASP A 104 -0.87 0.17 29.59
N VAL A 105 0.20 0.05 28.81
CA VAL A 105 0.95 -1.20 28.63
C VAL A 105 2.43 -0.90 28.82
N PRO A 106 3.17 -1.71 29.61
CA PRO A 106 4.61 -1.57 29.71
C PRO A 106 5.30 -1.70 28.35
N GLU A 107 6.26 -0.84 28.05
CA GLU A 107 6.96 -0.80 26.77
C GLU A 107 7.56 -2.15 26.37
N GLU A 108 8.14 -2.88 27.32
CA GLU A 108 8.70 -4.21 27.10
C GLU A 108 7.66 -5.19 26.55
N ARG A 109 6.44 -5.20 27.11
CA ARG A 109 5.33 -6.02 26.63
C ARG A 109 4.85 -5.63 25.25
N ILE A 110 4.88 -4.33 24.92
CA ILE A 110 4.59 -3.85 23.58
C ILE A 110 5.60 -4.43 22.58
N ARG A 111 6.89 -4.34 22.90
CA ARG A 111 7.95 -4.86 22.02
C ARG A 111 7.89 -6.37 21.83
N GLU A 112 7.58 -7.11 22.88
CA GLU A 112 7.39 -8.57 22.82
C GLU A 112 6.24 -8.95 21.87
N VAL A 113 5.05 -8.38 22.04
CA VAL A 113 3.90 -8.72 21.21
C VAL A 113 4.11 -8.33 19.73
N PHE A 114 4.80 -7.24 19.45
CA PHE A 114 5.15 -6.88 18.08
C PHE A 114 6.12 -7.89 17.44
N ALA A 115 7.04 -8.45 18.22
CA ALA A 115 7.93 -9.52 17.76
C ALA A 115 7.15 -10.81 17.47
N GLU A 116 6.21 -11.20 18.35
CA GLU A 116 5.33 -12.36 18.13
C GLU A 116 4.42 -12.22 16.91
N PHE A 117 3.96 -11.00 16.63
CA PHE A 117 3.10 -10.69 15.46
C PHE A 117 3.89 -10.43 14.17
N THR A 118 5.19 -10.74 14.15
CA THR A 118 6.02 -10.75 12.94
C THR A 118 6.13 -12.19 12.40
N GLY A 119 6.07 -12.36 11.09
CA GLY A 119 6.01 -13.66 10.43
C GLY A 119 4.59 -14.06 10.02
N LYS A 120 4.22 -15.32 10.16
CA LYS A 120 2.89 -15.83 9.77
C LYS A 120 1.86 -15.55 10.87
N ILE A 121 0.85 -14.81 10.54
CA ILE A 121 -0.30 -14.53 11.41
C ILE A 121 -1.60 -15.01 10.78
N PHE A 122 -2.61 -15.21 11.60
CA PHE A 122 -3.97 -15.51 11.16
C PHE A 122 -4.83 -14.25 11.26
N GLN A 123 -5.55 -13.92 10.20
CA GLN A 123 -6.48 -12.80 10.19
C GLN A 123 -7.84 -13.21 9.66
N LEU A 124 -8.89 -12.74 10.33
CA LEU A 124 -10.25 -12.77 9.84
C LEU A 124 -10.56 -11.42 9.19
N PRO A 125 -10.94 -11.36 7.90
CA PRO A 125 -11.27 -10.09 7.25
C PRO A 125 -12.35 -9.32 8.03
N PRO A 126 -12.29 -7.98 8.06
CA PRO A 126 -13.31 -7.15 8.69
C PRO A 126 -14.71 -7.42 8.12
N VAL A 127 -15.76 -7.20 8.92
CA VAL A 127 -17.17 -7.43 8.51
C VAL A 127 -17.54 -6.63 7.26
N LYS A 128 -17.00 -5.41 7.10
CA LYS A 128 -17.26 -4.53 5.96
C LYS A 128 -16.26 -4.72 4.79
N SER A 129 -15.57 -5.86 4.72
CA SER A 129 -14.68 -6.15 3.58
C SER A 129 -15.46 -6.76 2.40
N ALA A 130 -14.98 -6.50 1.17
CA ALA A 130 -15.57 -7.05 -0.06
C ALA A 130 -15.25 -8.55 -0.28
N VAL A 131 -14.46 -9.18 0.60
CA VAL A 131 -14.05 -10.59 0.47
C VAL A 131 -14.78 -11.47 1.46
N LYS A 132 -14.94 -12.76 1.10
CA LYS A 132 -15.51 -13.77 2.00
C LYS A 132 -14.78 -13.80 3.33
N ARG A 133 -15.54 -13.78 4.43
CA ARG A 133 -15.03 -13.75 5.81
C ARG A 133 -14.60 -15.16 6.22
N GLU A 134 -13.37 -15.51 5.87
CA GLU A 134 -12.71 -16.77 6.24
C GLU A 134 -11.36 -16.48 6.87
N LEU A 135 -10.95 -17.32 7.80
CA LEU A 135 -9.62 -17.20 8.42
C LEU A 135 -8.54 -17.40 7.34
N ARG A 136 -7.63 -16.44 7.25
CA ARG A 136 -6.56 -16.44 6.25
C ARG A 136 -5.21 -16.24 6.90
N THR A 137 -4.23 -16.98 6.44
CA THR A 137 -2.84 -16.74 6.82
C THR A 137 -2.33 -15.51 6.06
N ARG A 138 -1.59 -14.64 6.75
CA ARG A 138 -0.88 -13.50 6.19
C ARG A 138 0.52 -13.44 6.72
N ASN A 139 1.45 -12.99 5.89
CA ASN A 139 2.85 -12.86 6.30
C ASN A 139 3.18 -11.38 6.59
N ILE A 140 3.65 -11.12 7.80
CA ILE A 140 4.24 -9.86 8.20
C ILE A 140 5.75 -10.01 8.03
N TYR A 141 6.32 -9.32 7.05
CA TYR A 141 7.75 -9.44 6.73
C TYR A 141 8.63 -8.80 7.78
N TYR A 142 8.16 -7.68 8.33
CA TYR A 142 8.76 -6.94 9.44
C TYR A 142 7.73 -6.01 10.07
N SER A 143 7.96 -5.73 11.34
CA SER A 143 7.27 -4.68 12.09
C SER A 143 8.31 -3.95 12.93
N THR A 144 8.48 -2.64 12.72
CA THR A 144 9.51 -1.83 13.36
C THR A 144 8.84 -0.68 14.10
N ILE A 145 8.95 -0.67 15.42
CA ILE A 145 8.47 0.41 16.27
C ILE A 145 9.45 1.58 16.15
N TYR A 146 8.93 2.76 15.83
CA TYR A 146 9.69 4.01 15.80
C TYR A 146 9.62 4.75 17.13
N GLU A 147 8.42 4.81 17.70
CA GLU A 147 8.16 5.60 18.90
C GLU A 147 7.03 4.97 19.73
N ILE A 148 7.13 5.10 21.04
CA ILE A 148 6.08 4.76 22.02
C ILE A 148 5.89 5.98 22.90
N GLU A 149 4.70 6.58 22.88
CA GLU A 149 4.33 7.72 23.73
C GLU A 149 3.01 7.41 24.44
N GLY A 150 3.09 7.12 25.74
CA GLY A 150 1.92 6.70 26.51
C GLY A 150 1.27 5.46 25.95
N ARG A 151 0.07 5.61 25.39
CA ARG A 151 -0.70 4.54 24.75
C ARG A 151 -0.52 4.46 23.24
N ASP A 152 0.17 5.41 22.67
CA ASP A 152 0.37 5.52 21.23
C ASP A 152 1.68 4.86 20.79
N VAL A 153 1.60 4.07 19.72
CA VAL A 153 2.74 3.38 19.14
C VAL A 153 2.80 3.70 17.65
N LEU A 154 3.84 4.43 17.25
CA LEU A 154 4.16 4.68 15.86
C LEU A 154 5.07 3.57 15.35
N PHE A 155 4.64 2.86 14.31
CA PHE A 155 5.41 1.76 13.75
C PHE A 155 5.29 1.67 12.23
N ARG A 156 6.27 1.03 11.62
CA ARG A 156 6.29 0.65 10.21
C ARG A 156 6.08 -0.85 10.07
N ILE A 157 5.24 -1.25 9.14
CA ILE A 157 4.92 -2.66 8.87
C ILE A 157 5.04 -2.96 7.37
N GLY A 158 5.84 -3.97 7.02
CA GLY A 158 5.88 -4.57 5.69
C GLY A 158 5.13 -5.88 5.68
N CYS A 159 4.18 -6.06 4.76
CA CYS A 159 3.29 -7.20 4.81
C CYS A 159 2.86 -7.72 3.43
N GLU A 160 2.38 -8.94 3.42
CA GLU A 160 1.74 -9.58 2.27
C GLU A 160 0.49 -8.83 1.83
N ALA A 161 0.20 -8.88 0.53
CA ALA A 161 -1.04 -8.35 -0.03
C ALA A 161 -2.28 -8.97 0.64
N GLY A 162 -3.28 -8.14 0.88
CA GLY A 162 -4.52 -8.54 1.56
C GLY A 162 -4.41 -8.64 3.08
N THR A 163 -3.31 -8.18 3.67
CA THR A 163 -3.19 -7.96 5.11
C THR A 163 -4.00 -6.73 5.52
N TYR A 164 -4.79 -6.85 6.58
CA TYR A 164 -5.56 -5.77 7.17
C TYR A 164 -4.81 -5.21 8.38
N VAL A 165 -4.16 -4.05 8.23
CA VAL A 165 -3.41 -3.40 9.33
C VAL A 165 -4.35 -3.03 10.48
N ARG A 166 -5.59 -2.64 10.20
CA ARG A 166 -6.62 -2.41 11.23
C ARG A 166 -6.88 -3.64 12.09
N THR A 167 -6.99 -4.82 11.46
CA THR A 167 -7.14 -6.10 12.18
C THR A 167 -5.86 -6.47 12.94
N TYR A 168 -4.68 -6.14 12.38
CA TYR A 168 -3.39 -6.35 13.06
C TYR A 168 -3.34 -5.56 14.37
N CYS A 169 -3.68 -4.26 14.35
CA CYS A 169 -3.73 -3.42 15.55
C CYS A 169 -4.73 -3.96 16.59
N HIS A 170 -5.93 -4.35 16.14
CA HIS A 170 -6.93 -4.94 17.03
C HIS A 170 -6.42 -6.23 17.68
N ASN A 171 -5.84 -7.14 16.92
CA ASN A 171 -5.35 -8.42 17.42
C ASN A 171 -4.19 -8.26 18.42
N ILE A 172 -3.31 -7.28 18.23
CA ILE A 172 -2.26 -6.93 19.21
C ILE A 172 -2.90 -6.50 20.52
N GLY A 173 -3.91 -5.64 20.48
CA GLY A 173 -4.62 -5.19 21.67
C GLY A 173 -5.33 -6.33 22.40
N GLU A 174 -5.94 -7.27 21.67
CA GLU A 174 -6.56 -8.47 22.23
C GLU A 174 -5.53 -9.41 22.87
N ALA A 175 -4.38 -9.62 22.22
CA ALA A 175 -3.32 -10.46 22.76
C ALA A 175 -2.74 -9.94 24.09
N LEU A 176 -2.74 -8.62 24.27
CA LEU A 176 -2.34 -7.98 25.52
C LEU A 176 -3.50 -7.85 26.54
N GLY A 177 -4.75 -8.16 26.15
CA GLY A 177 -5.91 -8.07 27.02
C GLY A 177 -6.38 -6.65 27.32
N VAL A 178 -5.86 -5.63 26.63
CA VAL A 178 -6.15 -4.21 26.88
C VAL A 178 -6.99 -3.56 25.78
N GLY A 179 -7.08 -4.23 24.62
CA GLY A 179 -7.68 -3.66 23.43
C GLY A 179 -6.83 -2.57 22.77
N ALA A 180 -6.94 -2.45 21.44
CA ALA A 180 -6.28 -1.39 20.69
C ALA A 180 -7.04 -1.09 19.39
N HIS A 181 -6.74 0.07 18.80
CA HIS A 181 -7.25 0.43 17.49
C HIS A 181 -6.17 1.13 16.65
N MET A 182 -6.38 1.10 15.35
CA MET A 182 -5.60 1.85 14.38
C MET A 182 -6.10 3.30 14.38
N ALA A 183 -5.32 4.22 14.91
CA ALA A 183 -5.64 5.66 14.91
C ALA A 183 -5.40 6.28 13.54
N GLU A 184 -4.20 6.05 12.97
CA GLU A 184 -3.83 6.56 11.65
C GLU A 184 -3.11 5.50 10.82
N LEU A 185 -3.23 5.60 9.50
CA LEU A 185 -2.54 4.72 8.56
C LEU A 185 -2.16 5.47 7.29
N ARG A 186 -0.89 5.32 6.89
CA ARG A 186 -0.36 5.79 5.62
C ARG A 186 0.34 4.65 4.89
N ARG A 187 -0.04 4.38 3.65
CA ARG A 187 0.67 3.42 2.81
C ARG A 187 1.88 4.07 2.17
N THR A 188 3.08 3.62 2.50
CA THR A 188 4.36 4.17 2.04
C THR A 188 4.96 3.42 0.87
N GLN A 189 4.48 2.17 0.60
CA GLN A 189 4.96 1.40 -0.55
C GLN A 189 3.93 0.38 -1.06
N VAL A 190 3.92 0.19 -2.38
CA VAL A 190 3.21 -0.88 -3.11
C VAL A 190 4.16 -1.47 -4.14
N GLY A 191 4.69 -2.67 -3.89
CA GLY A 191 5.70 -3.28 -4.76
C GLY A 191 6.91 -2.36 -4.94
N SER A 192 7.19 -1.93 -6.16
CA SER A 192 8.28 -1.00 -6.49
C SER A 192 7.92 0.48 -6.31
N PHE A 193 6.64 0.82 -6.18
CA PHE A 193 6.19 2.20 -5.99
C PHE A 193 6.35 2.61 -4.53
N ASN A 194 7.00 3.73 -4.28
CA ASN A 194 7.21 4.29 -2.94
C ASN A 194 7.19 5.83 -2.99
N GLU A 195 7.30 6.48 -1.85
CA GLU A 195 7.23 7.95 -1.74
C GLU A 195 8.37 8.71 -2.44
N LYS A 196 9.47 8.03 -2.78
CA LYS A 196 10.63 8.62 -3.48
C LYS A 196 10.50 8.57 -5.01
N ASN A 197 9.53 7.83 -5.54
CA ASN A 197 9.40 7.56 -6.97
C ASN A 197 8.27 8.38 -7.59
N ASN A 198 8.57 9.62 -7.99
CA ASN A 198 7.64 10.47 -8.75
C ASN A 198 6.23 10.50 -8.14
N LEU A 199 6.16 10.74 -6.83
CA LEU A 199 4.89 10.89 -6.12
C LEU A 199 4.21 12.17 -6.55
N VAL A 200 2.94 12.09 -6.95
CA VAL A 200 2.13 13.24 -7.36
C VAL A 200 0.90 13.40 -6.49
N THR A 201 0.41 14.62 -6.35
CA THR A 201 -0.83 14.95 -5.65
C THR A 201 -1.94 15.31 -6.64
N LEU A 202 -3.16 15.48 -6.16
CA LEU A 202 -4.32 15.94 -6.96
C LEU A 202 -4.39 17.47 -7.08
N GLN A 203 -3.43 18.16 -6.51
CA GLN A 203 -3.34 19.65 -6.56
C GLN A 203 -2.50 20.10 -7.72
#